data_b521b0a66e775f6be5ccacf547c5e101
#
_entry.id   b521b0a66e775f6be5ccacf547c5e101
#
_cell.length_a   1.000
_cell.length_b   1.000
_cell.length_c   1.000
_cell.angle_alpha   90.00
_cell.angle_beta   90.00
_cell.angle_gamma   90.00
#
_symmetry.space_group_name_H-M   'P 1'
#
loop_
_entity.id
_entity.type
_entity.pdbx_description
1 polymer ?
#
loop_
_entity_poly.entity_id
_entity_poly.type
_entity_poly.pdbx_seq_one_letter_code
_entity_poly.pdbx_strand_id
1 'polypeptide(L)'
;MGKIHFPNLRALPAGPRWLAYGVLLLCAILVGGVITAYGGMLLVVLMWAVCMGGLCLLLHFTWQTVFPGQRVAQDKTFLRSWLAGSAVGVAVIAALVCYRQTVYSDDAINYFAKQTLLFGSFGQSGFYGIHVLLESLLTADYKMFMNLFISVPYLFTGRSINAFMVCYAITCFVPMWFALLMGAKYLAQQLPACHTALYYPLCMAVMVLWPMFLWPATHGMPDAFGLTFAAVIALLCADYRFETLPWPRLLAIFAATFALILTRRWYMFWILAFYAVYVLAVLVGAVRRKTLGSTLKHMLLFGVPSAVIIVGALLPTFKTILTTDYADIYGAYYGGGFGNNCLGQLRTQGLIWLVLCAAGLVWLLYCRSTRAQAIVAAAASLGAMVLFTRTQSLGDHQSLILAPFYLLMLFGLCAKLTQQKAKPWLRNAAAGVLAVFLVVNFGNALRLPGKNVQTLALSSESLDLTRRTDLAQMRAVTDFVLEHCTEDQTVYINMDSNGYSGTTFAYSDPAHPQLQTMILWESSVPSTHGFPTGIWTSEYVMVTDRVDEGGIVGPINAALRTQSPAAVHYEYVTEFPLDGITLYCYRRTARPDAEEADYFKQVFAEYDARWPEIFSQRIDEYMQSV
;
A
#
# COMPACT_ATOMS: atom_id res chain seq x y z
N MET A 1 -8.16 -22.62 41.28
CA MET A 1 -7.81 -22.94 39.88
C MET A 1 -6.63 -23.90 39.93
N GLY A 2 -6.87 -25.20 39.67
CA GLY A 2 -5.81 -26.23 39.66
C GLY A 2 -4.86 -25.97 38.47
N LYS A 3 -3.57 -26.06 38.71
CA LYS A 3 -2.55 -25.98 37.64
C LYS A 3 -2.77 -27.17 36.72
N ILE A 4 -3.14 -26.93 35.47
CA ILE A 4 -3.19 -27.92 34.41
C ILE A 4 -1.73 -28.33 34.13
N HIS A 5 -1.31 -29.51 34.59
CA HIS A 5 -0.01 -30.08 34.25
C HIS A 5 -0.11 -30.73 32.87
N PHE A 6 0.47 -30.10 31.85
CA PHE A 6 0.66 -30.77 30.57
C PHE A 6 1.69 -31.89 30.71
N PRO A 7 1.39 -33.11 30.24
CA PRO A 7 2.34 -34.23 30.29
C PRO A 7 3.60 -33.87 29.47
N ASN A 8 4.76 -34.19 30.06
CA ASN A 8 6.04 -33.98 29.36
C ASN A 8 6.21 -35.05 28.27
N LEU A 9 5.73 -34.78 27.08
CA LEU A 9 5.78 -35.71 25.93
C LEU A 9 7.19 -36.15 25.54
N ARG A 10 8.23 -35.43 25.96
CA ARG A 10 9.64 -35.80 25.74
C ARG A 10 10.10 -36.95 26.65
N ALA A 11 9.39 -37.21 27.74
CA ALA A 11 9.69 -38.31 28.66
C ALA A 11 9.18 -39.67 28.17
N LEU A 12 8.32 -39.74 27.15
CA LEU A 12 7.79 -40.97 26.59
C LEU A 12 8.81 -41.67 25.69
N PRO A 13 8.81 -43.02 25.59
CA PRO A 13 9.54 -43.79 24.57
C PRO A 13 9.17 -43.32 23.14
N ALA A 14 10.04 -43.61 22.15
CA ALA A 14 9.86 -43.08 20.79
C ALA A 14 8.51 -43.45 20.14
N GLY A 15 8.08 -44.72 20.25
CA GLY A 15 6.82 -45.20 19.68
C GLY A 15 5.57 -44.48 20.24
N PRO A 16 5.38 -44.44 21.60
CA PRO A 16 4.28 -43.68 22.20
C PRO A 16 4.29 -42.19 21.92
N ARG A 17 5.47 -41.59 21.70
CA ARG A 17 5.55 -40.17 21.30
C ARG A 17 4.91 -39.90 19.94
N TRP A 18 5.22 -40.71 18.94
CA TRP A 18 4.65 -40.54 17.60
C TRP A 18 3.14 -40.75 17.60
N LEU A 19 2.65 -41.73 18.39
CA LEU A 19 1.21 -41.90 18.57
C LEU A 19 0.57 -40.69 19.23
N ALA A 20 1.18 -40.14 20.29
CA ALA A 20 0.67 -38.93 20.96
C ALA A 20 0.66 -37.70 20.02
N TYR A 21 1.70 -37.52 19.22
CA TYR A 21 1.72 -36.45 18.21
C TYR A 21 0.66 -36.67 17.11
N GLY A 22 0.46 -37.92 16.67
CA GLY A 22 -0.58 -38.28 15.72
C GLY A 22 -1.99 -37.97 16.24
N VAL A 23 -2.26 -38.33 17.50
CA VAL A 23 -3.55 -38.03 18.18
C VAL A 23 -3.73 -36.51 18.34
N LEU A 24 -2.69 -35.77 18.78
CA LEU A 24 -2.76 -34.33 18.91
C LEU A 24 -3.00 -33.65 17.55
N LEU A 25 -2.35 -34.11 16.50
CA LEU A 25 -2.56 -33.62 15.13
C LEU A 25 -3.99 -33.90 14.66
N LEU A 26 -4.50 -35.12 14.89
CA LEU A 26 -5.89 -35.45 14.54
C LEU A 26 -6.89 -34.59 15.31
N CYS A 27 -6.69 -34.38 16.61
CA CYS A 27 -7.52 -33.50 17.42
C CYS A 27 -7.46 -32.05 16.88
N ALA A 28 -6.27 -31.57 16.53
CA ALA A 28 -6.11 -30.25 15.95
C ALA A 28 -6.83 -30.10 14.60
N ILE A 29 -6.77 -31.14 13.75
CA ILE A 29 -7.50 -31.18 12.47
C ILE A 29 -9.02 -31.18 12.70
N LEU A 30 -9.53 -31.96 13.62
CA LEU A 30 -10.95 -32.03 13.95
C LEU A 30 -11.46 -30.70 14.53
N VAL A 31 -10.74 -30.12 15.49
CA VAL A 31 -11.07 -28.84 16.08
C VAL A 31 -10.98 -27.74 15.01
N GLY A 32 -9.94 -27.76 14.16
CA GLY A 32 -9.81 -26.86 13.02
C GLY A 32 -10.99 -26.96 12.06
N GLY A 33 -11.43 -28.19 11.73
CA GLY A 33 -12.60 -28.41 10.87
C GLY A 33 -13.90 -27.83 11.47
N VAL A 34 -14.12 -28.00 12.77
CA VAL A 34 -15.27 -27.41 13.46
C VAL A 34 -15.20 -25.87 13.45
N ILE A 35 -14.03 -25.30 13.76
CA ILE A 35 -13.84 -23.85 13.75
C ILE A 35 -14.03 -23.27 12.34
N THR A 36 -13.51 -23.91 11.30
CA THR A 36 -13.66 -23.44 9.92
C THR A 36 -15.09 -23.53 9.43
N ALA A 37 -15.84 -24.53 9.87
CA ALA A 37 -17.25 -24.68 9.47
C ALA A 37 -18.21 -23.72 10.20
N TYR A 38 -17.98 -23.49 11.51
CA TYR A 38 -18.95 -22.79 12.36
C TYR A 38 -18.38 -21.57 13.10
N GLY A 39 -17.07 -21.42 13.14
CA GLY A 39 -16.40 -20.37 13.90
C GLY A 39 -15.69 -19.32 13.03
N GLY A 40 -16.31 -18.86 11.93
CA GLY A 40 -15.65 -18.00 10.95
C GLY A 40 -15.00 -16.76 11.56
N MET A 41 -15.71 -16.01 12.41
CA MET A 41 -15.15 -14.82 13.06
C MET A 41 -14.05 -15.14 14.08
N LEU A 42 -14.14 -16.29 14.79
CA LEU A 42 -13.07 -16.77 15.66
C LEU A 42 -11.81 -17.05 14.83
N LEU A 43 -11.98 -17.61 13.63
CA LEU A 43 -10.88 -17.87 12.72
C LEU A 43 -10.18 -16.57 12.25
N VAL A 44 -10.93 -15.48 12.00
CA VAL A 44 -10.34 -14.16 11.72
C VAL A 44 -9.46 -13.69 12.88
N VAL A 45 -9.93 -13.85 14.14
CA VAL A 45 -9.13 -13.50 15.34
C VAL A 45 -7.87 -14.35 15.45
N LEU A 46 -7.97 -15.65 15.19
CA LEU A 46 -6.82 -16.55 15.20
C LEU A 46 -5.80 -16.21 14.11
N MET A 47 -6.26 -15.94 12.89
CA MET A 47 -5.38 -15.52 11.80
C MET A 47 -4.71 -14.18 12.09
N TRP A 48 -5.44 -13.21 12.63
CA TRP A 48 -4.85 -11.98 13.12
C TRP A 48 -3.76 -12.21 14.16
N ALA A 49 -4.03 -13.07 15.16
CA ALA A 49 -3.05 -13.39 16.20
C ALA A 49 -1.80 -14.07 15.61
N VAL A 50 -1.96 -14.94 14.62
CA VAL A 50 -0.85 -15.59 13.90
C VAL A 50 -0.05 -14.56 13.10
N CYS A 51 -0.72 -13.66 12.37
CA CYS A 51 -0.06 -12.62 11.57
C CYS A 51 0.69 -11.61 12.46
N MET A 52 0.02 -11.09 13.51
CA MET A 52 0.66 -10.15 14.45
C MET A 52 1.77 -10.83 15.26
N GLY A 53 1.52 -12.04 15.75
CA GLY A 53 2.53 -12.84 16.45
C GLY A 53 3.73 -13.17 15.56
N GLY A 54 3.49 -13.55 14.32
CA GLY A 54 4.52 -13.80 13.31
C GLY A 54 5.36 -12.55 13.02
N LEU A 55 4.71 -11.39 12.86
CA LEU A 55 5.38 -10.10 12.68
C LEU A 55 6.23 -9.73 13.90
N CYS A 56 5.70 -9.86 15.11
CA CYS A 56 6.44 -9.60 16.35
C CYS A 56 7.65 -10.54 16.49
N LEU A 57 7.47 -11.82 16.17
CA LEU A 57 8.57 -12.80 16.19
C LEU A 57 9.63 -12.47 15.13
N LEU A 58 9.23 -12.08 13.93
CA LEU A 58 10.14 -11.68 12.86
C LEU A 58 10.97 -10.44 13.27
N LEU A 59 10.34 -9.42 13.83
CA LEU A 59 11.01 -8.23 14.33
C LEU A 59 11.93 -8.54 15.51
N HIS A 60 11.47 -9.36 16.45
CA HIS A 60 12.29 -9.81 17.58
C HIS A 60 13.50 -10.63 17.12
N PHE A 61 13.30 -11.58 16.22
CA PHE A 61 14.38 -12.38 15.64
C PHE A 61 15.40 -11.50 14.89
N THR A 62 14.90 -10.53 14.12
CA THR A 62 15.76 -9.55 13.41
C THR A 62 16.59 -8.76 14.40
N TRP A 63 15.97 -8.26 15.50
CA TRP A 63 16.69 -7.58 16.56
C TRP A 63 17.80 -8.45 17.16
N GLN A 64 17.50 -9.69 17.56
CA GLN A 64 18.48 -10.60 18.17
C GLN A 64 19.62 -10.97 17.20
N THR A 65 19.33 -11.07 15.93
CA THR A 65 20.32 -11.38 14.88
C THR A 65 21.26 -10.21 14.62
N VAL A 66 20.70 -8.99 14.57
CA VAL A 66 21.45 -7.76 14.23
C VAL A 66 22.14 -7.17 15.46
N PHE A 67 21.55 -7.33 16.65
CA PHE A 67 22.08 -6.78 17.92
C PHE A 67 22.24 -7.91 18.96
N PRO A 68 23.17 -8.88 18.75
CA PRO A 68 23.29 -10.04 19.62
C PRO A 68 23.57 -9.63 21.07
N GLY A 69 22.83 -10.25 22.00
CA GLY A 69 22.93 -9.97 23.43
C GLY A 69 22.27 -8.67 23.92
N GLN A 70 21.74 -7.83 23.03
CA GLN A 70 21.04 -6.61 23.43
C GLN A 70 19.52 -6.86 23.50
N ARG A 71 18.90 -6.47 24.61
CA ARG A 71 17.43 -6.48 24.73
C ARG A 71 16.89 -5.09 24.38
N VAL A 72 15.77 -5.01 23.67
CA VAL A 72 15.08 -3.74 23.30
C VAL A 72 14.86 -2.89 24.55
N ALA A 73 14.39 -3.49 25.65
CA ALA A 73 14.10 -2.80 26.90
C ALA A 73 15.33 -2.16 27.58
N GLN A 74 16.54 -2.60 27.23
CA GLN A 74 17.79 -2.02 27.77
C GLN A 74 18.19 -0.74 27.05
N ASP A 75 17.80 -0.57 25.77
CA ASP A 75 18.02 0.67 25.04
C ASP A 75 16.86 1.64 25.26
N LYS A 76 16.84 2.26 26.44
CA LYS A 76 15.77 3.18 26.87
C LYS A 76 15.57 4.33 25.89
N THR A 77 16.63 4.83 25.28
CA THR A 77 16.56 5.95 24.33
C THR A 77 15.87 5.53 23.04
N PHE A 78 16.25 4.39 22.49
CA PHE A 78 15.60 3.79 21.34
C PHE A 78 14.10 3.56 21.61
N LEU A 79 13.79 2.85 22.72
CA LEU A 79 12.42 2.49 23.07
C LEU A 79 11.54 3.74 23.28
N ARG A 80 12.03 4.75 24.00
CA ARG A 80 11.29 6.00 24.23
C ARG A 80 11.06 6.75 22.92
N SER A 81 12.08 6.83 22.05
CA SER A 81 11.95 7.51 20.75
C SER A 81 10.94 6.82 19.85
N TRP A 82 10.98 5.48 19.79
CA TRP A 82 10.00 4.71 19.05
C TRP A 82 8.58 4.89 19.59
N LEU A 83 8.36 4.71 20.90
CA LEU A 83 7.02 4.84 21.51
C LEU A 83 6.46 6.25 21.35
N ALA A 84 7.25 7.28 21.69
CA ALA A 84 6.80 8.66 21.57
C ALA A 84 6.56 9.07 20.10
N GLY A 85 7.47 8.73 19.19
CA GLY A 85 7.33 9.02 17.78
C GLY A 85 6.14 8.29 17.16
N SER A 86 5.93 7.01 17.52
CA SER A 86 4.76 6.25 17.07
C SER A 86 3.45 6.82 17.60
N ALA A 87 3.41 7.22 18.87
CA ALA A 87 2.22 7.87 19.45
C ALA A 87 1.89 9.18 18.73
N VAL A 88 2.90 10.03 18.46
CA VAL A 88 2.72 11.26 17.69
C VAL A 88 2.27 10.96 16.27
N GLY A 89 2.90 10.01 15.58
CA GLY A 89 2.54 9.64 14.21
C GLY A 89 1.12 9.12 14.10
N VAL A 90 0.71 8.20 14.99
CA VAL A 90 -0.68 7.70 15.03
C VAL A 90 -1.66 8.83 15.34
N ALA A 91 -1.33 9.72 16.29
CA ALA A 91 -2.18 10.86 16.63
C ALA A 91 -2.34 11.84 15.44
N VAL A 92 -1.25 12.11 14.70
CA VAL A 92 -1.29 12.93 13.48
C VAL A 92 -2.18 12.28 12.42
N ILE A 93 -2.00 10.98 12.12
CA ILE A 93 -2.83 10.27 11.14
C ILE A 93 -4.30 10.28 11.57
N ALA A 94 -4.58 9.96 12.83
CA ALA A 94 -5.94 9.94 13.36
C ALA A 94 -6.59 11.33 13.28
N ALA A 95 -5.85 12.39 13.65
CA ALA A 95 -6.35 13.76 13.58
C ALA A 95 -6.67 14.18 12.13
N LEU A 96 -5.78 13.87 11.18
CA LEU A 96 -5.99 14.18 9.76
C LEU A 96 -7.20 13.45 9.21
N VAL A 97 -7.28 12.14 9.43
CA VAL A 97 -8.35 11.28 8.91
C VAL A 97 -9.71 11.68 9.52
N CYS A 98 -9.78 11.86 10.85
CA CYS A 98 -11.02 12.24 11.51
C CYS A 98 -11.47 13.68 11.18
N TYR A 99 -10.53 14.59 10.95
CA TYR A 99 -10.86 15.96 10.55
C TYR A 99 -11.45 16.02 9.14
N ARG A 100 -10.83 15.32 8.20
CA ARG A 100 -11.22 15.35 6.78
C ARG A 100 -12.58 14.74 6.53
N GLN A 101 -12.96 13.71 7.29
CA GLN A 101 -14.18 12.92 7.09
C GLN A 101 -14.37 12.48 5.62
N THR A 102 -13.27 12.21 4.94
CA THR A 102 -13.26 11.93 3.52
C THR A 102 -13.63 10.48 3.26
N VAL A 103 -14.47 10.25 2.27
CA VAL A 103 -14.61 8.95 1.60
C VAL A 103 -13.73 9.02 0.36
N TYR A 104 -12.76 8.13 0.26
CA TYR A 104 -11.83 8.12 -0.86
C TYR A 104 -12.35 7.28 -2.02
N SER A 105 -11.94 7.65 -3.22
CA SER A 105 -12.10 6.89 -4.45
C SER A 105 -10.85 6.05 -4.75
N ASP A 106 -10.87 5.32 -5.84
CA ASP A 106 -9.77 4.60 -6.45
C ASP A 106 -9.17 3.47 -5.61
N ASP A 107 -7.86 3.31 -5.68
CA ASP A 107 -7.11 2.25 -5.03
C ASP A 107 -7.34 2.16 -3.52
N ALA A 108 -7.56 3.29 -2.85
CA ALA A 108 -7.79 3.34 -1.41
C ALA A 108 -9.07 2.60 -1.00
N ILE A 109 -10.15 2.80 -1.76
CA ILE A 109 -11.43 2.16 -1.47
C ILE A 109 -11.35 0.64 -1.65
N ASN A 110 -10.52 0.16 -2.58
CA ASN A 110 -10.35 -1.28 -2.82
C ASN A 110 -9.87 -2.03 -1.58
N TYR A 111 -8.97 -1.45 -0.77
CA TYR A 111 -8.52 -2.10 0.48
C TYR A 111 -9.59 -2.04 1.57
N PHE A 112 -10.36 -0.96 1.63
CA PHE A 112 -11.51 -0.88 2.53
C PHE A 112 -12.59 -1.89 2.14
N ALA A 113 -12.92 -2.00 0.85
CA ALA A 113 -13.85 -3.02 0.33
C ALA A 113 -13.38 -4.44 0.66
N LYS A 114 -12.09 -4.73 0.53
CA LYS A 114 -11.51 -6.03 0.91
C LYS A 114 -11.67 -6.33 2.41
N GLN A 115 -11.67 -5.32 3.29
CA GLN A 115 -11.95 -5.53 4.71
C GLN A 115 -13.42 -5.92 4.94
N THR A 116 -14.34 -5.27 4.26
CA THR A 116 -15.77 -5.60 4.31
C THR A 116 -16.01 -7.01 3.75
N LEU A 117 -15.41 -7.33 2.61
CA LEU A 117 -15.50 -8.66 1.98
C LEU A 117 -14.91 -9.75 2.90
N LEU A 118 -13.78 -9.50 3.56
CA LEU A 118 -13.19 -10.43 4.52
C LEU A 118 -14.17 -10.76 5.65
N PHE A 119 -14.78 -9.76 6.26
CA PHE A 119 -15.73 -9.98 7.34
C PHE A 119 -17.02 -10.64 6.87
N GLY A 120 -17.56 -10.22 5.72
CA GLY A 120 -18.75 -10.81 5.13
C GLY A 120 -18.57 -12.30 4.80
N SER A 121 -17.45 -12.65 4.17
CA SER A 121 -17.16 -14.03 3.79
C SER A 121 -16.95 -14.95 5.00
N PHE A 122 -16.21 -14.51 6.02
CA PHE A 122 -16.05 -15.25 7.28
C PHE A 122 -17.33 -15.26 8.14
N GLY A 123 -18.19 -14.25 7.99
CA GLY A 123 -19.52 -14.22 8.60
C GLY A 123 -20.46 -15.29 8.05
N GLN A 124 -20.32 -15.64 6.76
CA GLN A 124 -21.07 -16.73 6.12
C GLN A 124 -20.57 -18.11 6.62
N SER A 125 -19.28 -18.37 6.46
CA SER A 125 -18.63 -19.56 7.03
C SER A 125 -17.10 -19.42 7.01
N GLY A 126 -16.43 -20.19 7.90
CA GLY A 126 -14.96 -20.22 7.90
C GLY A 126 -14.36 -20.78 6.62
N PHE A 127 -14.98 -21.79 6.00
CA PHE A 127 -14.52 -22.35 4.72
C PHE A 127 -14.63 -21.35 3.57
N TYR A 128 -15.75 -20.66 3.46
CA TYR A 128 -15.92 -19.62 2.44
C TYR A 128 -14.97 -18.46 2.65
N GLY A 129 -14.79 -18.01 3.90
CA GLY A 129 -13.82 -16.96 4.22
C GLY A 129 -12.38 -17.34 3.89
N ILE A 130 -11.96 -18.59 4.16
CA ILE A 130 -10.64 -19.07 3.74
C ILE A 130 -10.51 -19.10 2.22
N HIS A 131 -11.52 -19.55 1.49
CA HIS A 131 -11.50 -19.59 0.04
C HIS A 131 -11.31 -18.18 -0.55
N VAL A 132 -12.13 -17.22 -0.14
CA VAL A 132 -12.04 -15.81 -0.57
C VAL A 132 -10.70 -15.19 -0.21
N LEU A 133 -10.18 -15.47 0.99
CA LEU A 133 -8.87 -14.99 1.40
C LEU A 133 -7.75 -15.56 0.53
N LEU A 134 -7.71 -16.87 0.31
CA LEU A 134 -6.69 -17.52 -0.51
C LEU A 134 -6.77 -17.04 -1.95
N GLU A 135 -7.95 -16.94 -2.53
CA GLU A 135 -8.16 -16.38 -3.85
C GLU A 135 -7.57 -14.97 -3.92
N SER A 136 -7.93 -14.09 -2.97
CA SER A 136 -7.37 -12.75 -2.92
C SER A 136 -5.85 -12.72 -2.82
N LEU A 137 -5.25 -13.57 -1.97
CA LEU A 137 -3.80 -13.59 -1.78
C LEU A 137 -3.05 -14.12 -3.00
N LEU A 138 -3.65 -15.06 -3.74
CA LEU A 138 -2.98 -15.75 -4.85
C LEU A 138 -3.24 -15.10 -6.23
N THR A 139 -4.43 -14.53 -6.45
CA THR A 139 -4.85 -14.05 -7.77
C THR A 139 -5.07 -12.55 -7.87
N ALA A 140 -5.60 -11.92 -6.81
CA ALA A 140 -6.00 -10.52 -6.87
C ALA A 140 -4.80 -9.56 -6.94
N ASP A 141 -4.98 -8.45 -7.65
CA ASP A 141 -4.04 -7.33 -7.67
C ASP A 141 -3.99 -6.61 -6.33
N TYR A 142 -5.17 -6.37 -5.74
CA TYR A 142 -5.35 -5.83 -4.39
C TYR A 142 -5.55 -6.98 -3.40
N LYS A 143 -4.49 -7.33 -2.67
CA LYS A 143 -4.47 -8.51 -1.79
C LYS A 143 -4.97 -8.17 -0.39
N MET A 144 -5.73 -9.09 0.21
CA MET A 144 -6.24 -8.96 1.60
C MET A 144 -5.17 -9.13 2.68
N PHE A 145 -3.89 -9.19 2.34
CA PHE A 145 -2.83 -9.45 3.32
C PHE A 145 -2.79 -8.43 4.45
N MET A 146 -2.81 -7.12 4.12
CA MET A 146 -2.85 -6.05 5.11
C MET A 146 -4.10 -6.13 6.01
N ASN A 147 -5.24 -6.49 5.41
CA ASN A 147 -6.52 -6.56 6.10
C ASN A 147 -6.51 -7.54 7.29
N LEU A 148 -5.69 -8.60 7.23
CA LEU A 148 -5.51 -9.52 8.35
C LEU A 148 -4.93 -8.83 9.58
N PHE A 149 -4.01 -7.87 9.41
CA PHE A 149 -3.40 -7.12 10.53
C PHE A 149 -4.37 -6.10 11.15
N ILE A 150 -5.30 -5.58 10.36
CA ILE A 150 -6.27 -4.57 10.78
C ILE A 150 -7.49 -5.21 11.47
N SER A 151 -7.80 -6.45 11.14
CA SER A 151 -9.10 -7.10 11.41
C SER A 151 -9.58 -6.98 12.85
N VAL A 152 -8.75 -7.32 13.84
CA VAL A 152 -9.22 -7.35 15.24
C VAL A 152 -9.46 -5.94 15.81
N PRO A 153 -8.53 -4.95 15.70
CA PRO A 153 -8.85 -3.59 16.14
C PRO A 153 -10.09 -3.03 15.44
N TYR A 154 -10.24 -3.30 14.15
CA TYR A 154 -11.36 -2.82 13.36
C TYR A 154 -12.72 -3.40 13.77
N LEU A 155 -12.77 -4.62 14.31
CA LEU A 155 -13.99 -5.23 14.87
C LEU A 155 -14.60 -4.40 16.00
N PHE A 156 -13.78 -3.67 16.77
CA PHE A 156 -14.20 -2.86 17.91
C PHE A 156 -14.50 -1.41 17.54
N THR A 157 -14.54 -1.07 16.27
CA THR A 157 -14.83 0.28 15.77
C THR A 157 -16.19 0.32 15.08
N GLY A 158 -16.66 1.52 14.73
CA GLY A 158 -17.89 1.72 13.96
C GLY A 158 -17.82 1.28 12.48
N ARG A 159 -16.79 0.54 12.10
CA ARG A 159 -16.56 0.00 10.74
C ARG A 159 -16.54 1.03 9.61
N SER A 160 -16.26 2.28 9.94
CA SER A 160 -16.09 3.34 8.95
C SER A 160 -14.71 3.29 8.28
N ILE A 161 -14.58 3.96 7.14
CA ILE A 161 -13.29 4.11 6.44
C ILE A 161 -12.25 4.84 7.31
N ASN A 162 -12.68 5.83 8.09
CA ASN A 162 -11.80 6.54 9.01
C ASN A 162 -11.24 5.61 10.10
N ALA A 163 -12.10 4.75 10.68
CA ALA A 163 -11.68 3.74 11.64
C ALA A 163 -10.70 2.73 11.01
N PHE A 164 -10.92 2.32 9.76
CA PHE A 164 -10.01 1.46 9.00
C PHE A 164 -8.62 2.09 8.90
N MET A 165 -8.51 3.36 8.53
CA MET A 165 -7.22 4.07 8.40
C MET A 165 -6.50 4.23 9.75
N VAL A 166 -7.24 4.51 10.84
CA VAL A 166 -6.65 4.60 12.19
C VAL A 166 -6.15 3.23 12.66
N CYS A 167 -6.93 2.16 12.44
CA CYS A 167 -6.49 0.80 12.73
C CYS A 167 -5.26 0.42 11.92
N TYR A 168 -5.19 0.82 10.65
CA TYR A 168 -4.01 0.65 9.80
C TYR A 168 -2.79 1.36 10.39
N ALA A 169 -2.94 2.62 10.82
CA ALA A 169 -1.85 3.34 11.45
C ALA A 169 -1.31 2.62 12.69
N ILE A 170 -2.19 2.09 13.54
CA ILE A 170 -1.80 1.39 14.77
C ILE A 170 -1.11 0.05 14.45
N THR A 171 -1.68 -0.77 13.57
CA THR A 171 -1.23 -2.15 13.36
C THR A 171 -0.09 -2.30 12.37
N CYS A 172 0.05 -1.38 11.42
CA CYS A 172 1.03 -1.47 10.35
C CYS A 172 2.15 -0.43 10.46
N PHE A 173 1.83 0.83 10.81
CA PHE A 173 2.87 1.86 10.90
C PHE A 173 3.72 1.75 12.15
N VAL A 174 3.16 1.38 13.29
CA VAL A 174 3.94 1.21 14.54
C VAL A 174 5.04 0.15 14.37
N PRO A 175 4.77 -1.05 13.83
CA PRO A 175 5.82 -2.03 13.50
C PRO A 175 6.80 -1.54 12.42
N MET A 176 6.31 -0.81 11.41
CA MET A 176 7.14 -0.24 10.36
C MET A 176 8.17 0.74 10.94
N TRP A 177 7.74 1.70 11.76
CA TRP A 177 8.65 2.65 12.42
C TRP A 177 9.65 1.94 13.31
N PHE A 178 9.26 0.84 13.97
CA PHE A 178 10.19 0.01 14.73
C PHE A 178 11.27 -0.61 13.84
N ALA A 179 10.87 -1.23 12.73
CA ALA A 179 11.79 -1.86 11.78
C ALA A 179 12.77 -0.84 11.15
N LEU A 180 12.25 0.33 10.75
CA LEU A 180 13.06 1.39 10.17
C LEU A 180 14.03 2.01 11.20
N LEU A 181 13.57 2.19 12.45
CA LEU A 181 14.43 2.70 13.53
C LEU A 181 15.51 1.66 13.93
N MET A 182 15.25 0.35 13.79
CA MET A 182 16.30 -0.68 13.88
C MET A 182 17.38 -0.44 12.82
N GLY A 183 16.98 -0.08 11.59
CA GLY A 183 17.92 0.29 10.53
C GLY A 183 18.76 1.51 10.91
N ALA A 184 18.14 2.54 11.48
CA ALA A 184 18.86 3.69 11.99
C ALA A 184 19.86 3.31 13.10
N LYS A 185 19.44 2.44 14.05
CA LYS A 185 20.34 1.95 15.13
C LYS A 185 21.52 1.16 14.56
N TYR A 186 21.27 0.26 13.62
CA TYR A 186 22.32 -0.50 12.95
C TYR A 186 23.33 0.43 12.27
N LEU A 187 22.84 1.44 11.56
CA LEU A 187 23.69 2.44 10.91
C LEU A 187 24.50 3.25 11.92
N ALA A 188 23.91 3.66 13.05
CA ALA A 188 24.60 4.38 14.11
C ALA A 188 25.76 3.59 14.72
N GLN A 189 25.68 2.26 14.76
CA GLN A 189 26.77 1.39 15.23
C GLN A 189 27.95 1.29 14.25
N GLN A 190 27.69 1.55 12.96
CA GLN A 190 28.70 1.52 11.90
C GLN A 190 29.39 2.89 11.71
N LEU A 191 28.80 3.95 12.20
CA LEU A 191 29.25 5.33 12.04
C LEU A 191 30.00 5.83 13.29
N PRO A 192 30.78 6.92 13.18
CA PRO A 192 31.34 7.57 14.35
C PRO A 192 30.27 7.92 15.38
N ALA A 193 30.62 7.76 16.68
CA ALA A 193 29.69 7.88 17.78
C ALA A 193 28.79 9.12 17.70
N CYS A 194 27.48 8.89 17.72
CA CYS A 194 26.45 9.93 17.73
C CYS A 194 25.79 10.05 19.12
N HIS A 195 25.17 11.20 19.37
CA HIS A 195 24.42 11.45 20.59
C HIS A 195 23.01 10.84 20.46
N THR A 196 22.83 9.61 20.93
CA THR A 196 21.62 8.80 20.72
C THR A 196 20.33 9.48 21.19
N ALA A 197 20.39 10.29 22.25
CA ALA A 197 19.25 11.06 22.76
C ALA A 197 18.73 12.16 21.79
N LEU A 198 19.51 12.54 20.77
CA LEU A 198 19.09 13.40 19.67
C LEU A 198 18.88 12.59 18.38
N TYR A 199 19.69 11.57 18.15
CA TYR A 199 19.70 10.81 16.91
C TYR A 199 18.38 10.08 16.68
N TYR A 200 17.93 9.25 17.63
CA TYR A 200 16.70 8.48 17.44
C TYR A 200 15.44 9.34 17.34
N PRO A 201 15.24 10.37 18.20
CA PRO A 201 14.11 11.29 18.01
C PRO A 201 14.13 11.99 16.64
N LEU A 202 15.33 12.39 16.15
CA LEU A 202 15.45 13.02 14.84
C LEU A 202 15.14 12.07 13.70
N CYS A 203 15.58 10.80 13.77
CA CYS A 203 15.19 9.76 12.83
C CYS A 203 13.67 9.50 12.84
N MET A 204 13.06 9.48 14.03
CA MET A 204 11.60 9.37 14.15
C MET A 204 10.89 10.58 13.55
N ALA A 205 11.38 11.80 13.80
CA ALA A 205 10.80 13.01 13.21
C ALA A 205 10.87 12.99 11.67
N VAL A 206 12.01 12.54 11.10
CA VAL A 206 12.12 12.31 9.65
C VAL A 206 11.03 11.39 9.14
N MET A 207 10.77 10.27 9.79
CA MET A 207 9.78 9.29 9.35
C MET A 207 8.33 9.77 9.56
N VAL A 208 8.05 10.43 10.69
CA VAL A 208 6.67 10.85 11.06
C VAL A 208 6.24 12.11 10.31
N LEU A 209 7.17 13.03 10.02
CA LEU A 209 6.87 14.30 9.35
C LEU A 209 7.15 14.26 7.84
N TRP A 210 7.51 13.11 7.29
CA TRP A 210 7.69 12.98 5.85
C TRP A 210 6.34 12.76 5.16
N PRO A 211 5.86 13.71 4.33
CA PRO A 211 4.53 13.64 3.71
C PRO A 211 4.28 12.35 2.93
N MET A 212 5.30 11.88 2.19
CA MET A 212 5.22 10.64 1.41
C MET A 212 4.88 9.39 2.26
N PHE A 213 5.22 9.35 3.55
CA PHE A 213 4.80 8.25 4.43
C PHE A 213 3.37 8.41 4.93
N LEU A 214 2.96 9.65 5.17
CA LEU A 214 1.64 9.93 5.70
C LEU A 214 0.54 9.80 4.64
N TRP A 215 0.88 10.06 3.37
CA TRP A 215 -0.08 9.95 2.29
C TRP A 215 -0.74 8.55 2.20
N PRO A 216 -0.01 7.42 2.14
CA PRO A 216 -0.63 6.09 2.17
C PRO A 216 -1.41 5.81 3.44
N ALA A 217 -0.96 6.32 4.59
CA ALA A 217 -1.66 6.15 5.86
C ALA A 217 -3.03 6.82 5.87
N THR A 218 -3.09 8.04 5.35
CA THR A 218 -4.33 8.82 5.28
C THR A 218 -5.25 8.41 4.13
N HIS A 219 -4.79 7.53 3.24
CA HIS A 219 -5.56 6.95 2.14
C HIS A 219 -5.86 5.45 2.33
N GLY A 220 -5.38 4.82 3.42
CA GLY A 220 -5.65 3.41 3.69
C GLY A 220 -4.92 2.43 2.75
N MET A 221 -3.78 2.83 2.19
CA MET A 221 -2.99 2.00 1.26
C MET A 221 -1.88 1.22 1.96
N PRO A 222 -1.65 -0.06 1.61
CA PRO A 222 -0.68 -0.93 2.30
C PRO A 222 0.78 -0.60 2.01
N ASP A 223 1.04 0.33 1.12
CA ASP A 223 2.35 0.58 0.53
C ASP A 223 3.45 0.82 1.58
N ALA A 224 3.17 1.67 2.56
CA ALA A 224 4.12 1.95 3.64
C ALA A 224 4.40 0.72 4.52
N PHE A 225 3.41 -0.16 4.72
CA PHE A 225 3.60 -1.39 5.50
C PHE A 225 4.66 -2.31 4.89
N GLY A 226 4.80 -2.34 3.57
CA GLY A 226 5.84 -3.08 2.87
C GLY A 226 7.26 -2.71 3.31
N LEU A 227 7.49 -1.46 3.73
CA LEU A 227 8.79 -1.02 4.23
C LEU A 227 9.23 -1.76 5.51
N THR A 228 8.29 -2.30 6.30
CA THR A 228 8.63 -3.18 7.43
C THR A 228 9.45 -4.38 6.96
N PHE A 229 8.97 -5.05 5.94
CA PHE A 229 9.60 -6.25 5.40
C PHE A 229 10.87 -5.91 4.62
N ALA A 230 10.87 -4.81 3.85
CA ALA A 230 12.06 -4.32 3.16
C ALA A 230 13.20 -3.98 4.15
N ALA A 231 12.89 -3.34 5.28
CA ALA A 231 13.86 -3.06 6.33
C ALA A 231 14.39 -4.34 6.98
N VAL A 232 13.52 -5.32 7.27
CA VAL A 232 13.92 -6.63 7.81
C VAL A 232 14.85 -7.35 6.84
N ILE A 233 14.52 -7.42 5.55
CA ILE A 233 15.36 -8.03 4.52
C ILE A 233 16.73 -7.34 4.48
N ALA A 234 16.76 -6.02 4.39
CA ALA A 234 17.99 -5.26 4.31
C ALA A 234 18.88 -5.48 5.55
N LEU A 235 18.30 -5.49 6.75
CA LEU A 235 19.01 -5.74 8.00
C LEU A 235 19.56 -7.16 8.11
N LEU A 236 18.75 -8.16 7.74
CA LEU A 236 19.19 -9.56 7.77
C LEU A 236 20.22 -9.86 6.67
N CYS A 237 20.25 -9.11 5.58
CA CYS A 237 21.26 -9.23 4.52
C CYS A 237 22.54 -8.43 4.79
N ALA A 238 22.53 -7.39 5.61
CA ALA A 238 23.60 -6.40 5.72
C ALA A 238 25.01 -6.99 5.96
N ASP A 239 25.12 -7.96 6.89
CA ASP A 239 26.39 -8.62 7.24
C ASP A 239 26.45 -10.08 6.80
N TYR A 240 25.44 -10.56 6.09
CA TYR A 240 25.34 -11.96 5.71
C TYR A 240 26.04 -12.21 4.35
N ARG A 241 26.86 -13.27 4.28
CA ARG A 241 27.77 -13.51 3.15
C ARG A 241 27.64 -14.90 2.52
N PHE A 242 26.65 -15.70 2.90
CA PHE A 242 26.46 -17.09 2.44
C PHE A 242 27.67 -18.02 2.61
N GLU A 243 28.55 -17.73 3.56
CA GLU A 243 29.64 -18.65 3.92
C GLU A 243 29.13 -19.86 4.72
N THR A 244 28.01 -19.70 5.40
CA THR A 244 27.28 -20.72 6.16
C THR A 244 25.80 -20.67 5.85
N LEU A 245 25.02 -21.66 6.27
CA LEU A 245 23.56 -21.73 6.12
C LEU A 245 22.86 -21.61 7.49
N PRO A 246 22.75 -20.42 8.09
CA PRO A 246 21.97 -20.20 9.31
C PRO A 246 20.47 -20.22 8.97
N TRP A 247 19.87 -21.42 8.95
CA TRP A 247 18.49 -21.62 8.53
C TRP A 247 17.47 -20.67 9.16
N PRO A 248 17.53 -20.33 10.48
CA PRO A 248 16.58 -19.38 11.05
C PRO A 248 16.65 -17.99 10.39
N ARG A 249 17.86 -17.50 10.07
CA ARG A 249 18.06 -16.21 9.37
C ARG A 249 17.53 -16.28 7.94
N LEU A 250 17.80 -17.38 7.25
CA LEU A 250 17.34 -17.59 5.88
C LEU A 250 15.83 -17.70 5.78
N LEU A 251 15.19 -18.43 6.70
CA LEU A 251 13.73 -18.53 6.80
C LEU A 251 13.09 -17.17 7.11
N ALA A 252 13.72 -16.35 7.95
CA ALA A 252 13.24 -15.00 8.23
C ALA A 252 13.33 -14.09 6.98
N ILE A 253 14.43 -14.18 6.20
CA ILE A 253 14.57 -13.49 4.91
C ILE A 253 13.49 -13.95 3.93
N PHE A 254 13.28 -15.26 3.81
CA PHE A 254 12.24 -15.85 2.96
C PHE A 254 10.84 -15.35 3.35
N ALA A 255 10.48 -15.44 4.64
CA ALA A 255 9.19 -15.00 5.15
C ALA A 255 8.95 -13.49 4.92
N ALA A 256 9.97 -12.66 5.18
CA ALA A 256 9.88 -11.23 4.90
C ALA A 256 9.72 -10.92 3.39
N THR A 257 10.44 -11.66 2.52
CA THR A 257 10.31 -11.52 1.06
C THR A 257 8.91 -11.90 0.58
N PHE A 258 8.39 -13.03 1.07
CA PHE A 258 7.05 -13.49 0.73
C PHE A 258 5.97 -12.49 1.20
N ALA A 259 6.07 -12.01 2.45
CA ALA A 259 5.17 -11.01 3.01
C ALA A 259 5.22 -9.68 2.24
N LEU A 260 6.41 -9.26 1.78
CA LEU A 260 6.57 -8.05 0.98
C LEU A 260 5.83 -8.14 -0.36
N ILE A 261 5.90 -9.30 -1.05
CA ILE A 261 5.16 -9.55 -2.30
C ILE A 261 3.64 -9.54 -2.03
N LEU A 262 3.19 -10.15 -0.92
CA LEU A 262 1.78 -10.15 -0.52
C LEU A 262 1.27 -8.77 -0.15
N THR A 263 2.13 -7.86 0.30
CA THR A 263 1.72 -6.49 0.64
C THR A 263 1.35 -5.70 -0.61
N ARG A 264 2.23 -5.68 -1.61
CA ARG A 264 2.01 -5.01 -2.89
C ARG A 264 2.89 -5.66 -3.97
N ARG A 265 2.29 -6.00 -5.11
CA ARG A 265 3.01 -6.66 -6.22
C ARG A 265 4.19 -5.85 -6.76
N TRP A 266 4.09 -4.52 -6.81
CA TRP A 266 5.15 -3.68 -7.35
C TRP A 266 6.45 -3.66 -6.49
N TYR A 267 6.41 -4.10 -5.22
CA TYR A 267 7.64 -4.35 -4.46
C TYR A 267 8.53 -5.43 -5.08
N MET A 268 8.01 -6.24 -6.00
CA MET A 268 8.85 -7.19 -6.76
C MET A 268 9.98 -6.49 -7.51
N PHE A 269 9.76 -5.27 -8.02
CA PHE A 269 10.83 -4.48 -8.66
C PHE A 269 11.95 -4.17 -7.67
N TRP A 270 11.61 -3.79 -6.43
CA TRP A 270 12.60 -3.58 -5.39
C TRP A 270 13.30 -4.89 -4.98
N ILE A 271 12.57 -5.97 -4.81
CA ILE A 271 13.10 -7.30 -4.47
C ILE A 271 14.12 -7.77 -5.52
N LEU A 272 13.75 -7.71 -6.80
CA LEU A 272 14.61 -8.11 -7.92
C LEU A 272 15.88 -7.25 -7.97
N ALA A 273 15.74 -5.94 -7.92
CA ALA A 273 16.87 -5.02 -7.93
C ALA A 273 17.78 -5.19 -6.71
N PHE A 274 17.18 -5.28 -5.50
CA PHE A 274 17.93 -5.46 -4.26
C PHE A 274 18.72 -6.78 -4.27
N TYR A 275 18.07 -7.90 -4.58
CA TYR A 275 18.77 -9.19 -4.58
C TYR A 275 19.81 -9.31 -5.71
N ALA A 276 19.56 -8.76 -6.89
CA ALA A 276 20.55 -8.73 -7.97
C ALA A 276 21.83 -8.01 -7.51
N VAL A 277 21.70 -6.81 -6.96
CA VAL A 277 22.85 -6.04 -6.48
C VAL A 277 23.51 -6.67 -5.25
N TYR A 278 22.70 -7.17 -4.30
CA TYR A 278 23.19 -7.85 -3.10
C TYR A 278 23.99 -9.11 -3.44
N VAL A 279 23.44 -9.98 -4.30
CA VAL A 279 24.11 -11.20 -4.79
C VAL A 279 25.43 -10.85 -5.45
N LEU A 280 25.44 -9.85 -6.34
CA LEU A 280 26.67 -9.39 -7.00
C LEU A 280 27.72 -8.92 -5.97
N ALA A 281 27.30 -8.12 -4.99
CA ALA A 281 28.20 -7.65 -3.94
C ALA A 281 28.78 -8.79 -3.09
N VAL A 282 27.95 -9.80 -2.74
CA VAL A 282 28.38 -11.00 -2.02
C VAL A 282 29.36 -11.82 -2.85
N LEU A 283 29.10 -12.05 -4.15
CA LEU A 283 29.98 -12.80 -5.05
C LEU A 283 31.33 -12.09 -5.24
N VAL A 284 31.34 -10.78 -5.47
CA VAL A 284 32.58 -9.99 -5.52
C VAL A 284 33.39 -10.12 -4.23
N GLY A 285 32.72 -10.06 -3.08
CA GLY A 285 33.33 -10.31 -1.79
C GLY A 285 33.88 -11.73 -1.63
N ALA A 286 33.15 -12.75 -2.11
CA ALA A 286 33.54 -14.15 -2.05
C ALA A 286 34.79 -14.45 -2.92
N VAL A 287 34.88 -13.84 -4.12
CA VAL A 287 36.07 -13.91 -4.95
C VAL A 287 37.31 -13.39 -4.22
N ARG A 288 37.20 -12.21 -3.59
CA ARG A 288 38.28 -11.60 -2.80
C ARG A 288 38.72 -12.46 -1.60
N ARG A 289 37.76 -13.16 -0.95
CA ARG A 289 38.02 -14.07 0.18
C ARG A 289 38.36 -15.50 -0.23
N LYS A 290 38.35 -15.81 -1.52
CA LYS A 290 38.58 -17.18 -2.07
C LYS A 290 37.53 -18.20 -1.58
N THR A 291 36.30 -17.76 -1.29
CA THR A 291 35.19 -18.62 -0.82
C THR A 291 34.07 -18.77 -1.85
N LEU A 292 34.33 -18.44 -3.13
CA LEU A 292 33.32 -18.39 -4.20
C LEU A 292 32.51 -19.70 -4.32
N GLY A 293 33.20 -20.85 -4.33
CA GLY A 293 32.52 -22.15 -4.50
C GLY A 293 31.52 -22.47 -3.39
N SER A 294 31.92 -22.30 -2.12
CA SER A 294 31.02 -22.50 -0.97
C SER A 294 29.89 -21.49 -0.92
N THR A 295 30.19 -20.23 -1.19
CA THR A 295 29.20 -19.15 -1.25
C THR A 295 28.14 -19.44 -2.32
N LEU A 296 28.54 -19.76 -3.54
CA LEU A 296 27.63 -20.09 -4.63
C LEU A 296 26.77 -21.32 -4.31
N LYS A 297 27.39 -22.39 -3.78
CA LYS A 297 26.66 -23.58 -3.31
C LYS A 297 25.56 -23.22 -2.32
N HIS A 298 25.85 -22.42 -1.29
CA HIS A 298 24.88 -22.04 -0.28
C HIS A 298 23.79 -21.10 -0.82
N MET A 299 24.15 -20.18 -1.73
CA MET A 299 23.17 -19.34 -2.42
C MET A 299 22.19 -20.16 -3.26
N LEU A 300 22.68 -21.17 -3.99
CA LEU A 300 21.81 -22.05 -4.79
C LEU A 300 20.95 -22.94 -3.89
N LEU A 301 21.52 -23.52 -2.82
CA LEU A 301 20.79 -24.38 -1.89
C LEU A 301 19.64 -23.67 -1.18
N PHE A 302 19.74 -22.36 -0.97
CA PHE A 302 18.66 -21.58 -0.38
C PHE A 302 17.81 -20.86 -1.43
N GLY A 303 18.47 -20.18 -2.37
CA GLY A 303 17.80 -19.27 -3.32
C GLY A 303 16.90 -20.00 -4.30
N VAL A 304 17.34 -21.14 -4.85
CA VAL A 304 16.53 -21.90 -5.82
C VAL A 304 15.27 -22.47 -5.18
N PRO A 305 15.31 -23.20 -4.03
CA PRO A 305 14.08 -23.65 -3.39
C PRO A 305 13.18 -22.51 -2.97
N SER A 306 13.73 -21.39 -2.46
CA SER A 306 12.94 -20.21 -2.09
C SER A 306 12.21 -19.62 -3.28
N ALA A 307 12.89 -19.47 -4.42
CA ALA A 307 12.27 -18.97 -5.65
C ALA A 307 11.18 -19.93 -6.17
N VAL A 308 11.45 -21.25 -6.16
CA VAL A 308 10.47 -22.26 -6.59
C VAL A 308 9.21 -22.22 -5.70
N ILE A 309 9.37 -22.09 -4.38
CA ILE A 309 8.24 -22.02 -3.45
C ILE A 309 7.44 -20.72 -3.68
N ILE A 310 8.12 -19.56 -3.82
CA ILE A 310 7.45 -18.28 -4.04
C ILE A 310 6.70 -18.28 -5.37
N VAL A 311 7.37 -18.69 -6.46
CA VAL A 311 6.76 -18.74 -7.79
C VAL A 311 5.64 -19.77 -7.82
N GLY A 312 5.83 -20.95 -7.24
CA GLY A 312 4.81 -21.99 -7.17
C GLY A 312 3.58 -21.56 -6.37
N ALA A 313 3.77 -20.95 -5.20
CA ALA A 313 2.68 -20.46 -4.36
C ALA A 313 1.91 -19.29 -5.02
N LEU A 314 2.61 -18.44 -5.76
CA LEU A 314 2.03 -17.26 -6.42
C LEU A 314 1.92 -17.43 -7.94
N LEU A 315 1.86 -18.68 -8.42
CA LEU A 315 1.81 -18.97 -9.86
C LEU A 315 0.71 -18.22 -10.61
N PRO A 316 -0.53 -18.11 -10.08
CA PRO A 316 -1.56 -17.31 -10.76
C PRO A 316 -1.14 -15.84 -10.92
N THR A 317 -0.61 -15.21 -9.86
CA THR A 317 -0.10 -13.83 -9.93
C THR A 317 1.02 -13.68 -10.96
N PHE A 318 1.99 -14.60 -10.97
CA PHE A 318 3.08 -14.58 -11.95
C PHE A 318 2.59 -14.82 -13.38
N LYS A 319 1.62 -15.73 -13.57
CA LYS A 319 0.99 -15.95 -14.88
C LYS A 319 0.36 -14.65 -15.38
N THR A 320 -0.46 -13.99 -14.57
CA THR A 320 -1.06 -12.69 -14.93
C THR A 320 0.01 -11.68 -15.31
N ILE A 321 1.07 -11.52 -14.50
CA ILE A 321 2.17 -10.58 -14.80
C ILE A 321 2.85 -10.88 -16.13
N LEU A 322 3.02 -12.15 -16.50
CA LEU A 322 3.71 -12.56 -17.73
C LEU A 322 2.81 -12.53 -18.97
N THR A 323 1.49 -12.67 -18.81
CA THR A 323 0.54 -12.72 -19.93
C THR A 323 -0.20 -11.40 -20.16
N THR A 324 -0.15 -10.47 -19.23
CA THR A 324 -0.80 -9.17 -19.34
C THR A 324 0.15 -8.16 -19.98
N ASP A 325 -0.30 -7.47 -21.03
CA ASP A 325 0.42 -6.33 -21.56
C ASP A 325 0.20 -5.10 -20.68
N TYR A 326 1.10 -4.94 -19.74
CA TYR A 326 1.04 -3.80 -18.82
C TYR A 326 1.36 -2.46 -19.50
N ALA A 327 2.01 -2.45 -20.66
CA ALA A 327 2.28 -1.24 -21.40
C ALA A 327 0.97 -0.68 -21.97
N ASP A 328 0.07 -1.54 -22.44
CA ASP A 328 -1.26 -1.13 -22.88
C ASP A 328 -2.12 -0.65 -21.71
N ILE A 329 -2.17 -1.43 -20.62
CA ILE A 329 -3.00 -1.09 -19.45
C ILE A 329 -2.54 0.22 -18.78
N TYR A 330 -1.22 0.38 -18.60
CA TYR A 330 -0.66 1.54 -17.89
C TYR A 330 -0.08 2.60 -18.83
N GLY A 331 -0.28 2.49 -20.13
CA GLY A 331 0.19 3.47 -21.12
C GLY A 331 -0.34 4.88 -20.84
N ALA A 332 -1.56 5.01 -20.32
CA ALA A 332 -2.13 6.28 -19.87
C ALA A 332 -1.36 6.93 -18.72
N TYR A 333 -0.71 6.14 -17.87
CA TYR A 333 0.10 6.61 -16.74
C TYR A 333 1.59 6.73 -17.08
N TYR A 334 1.96 6.53 -18.36
CA TYR A 334 3.34 6.64 -18.80
C TYR A 334 3.75 8.08 -19.08
N GLY A 335 4.36 8.74 -18.11
CA GLY A 335 4.77 10.14 -18.17
C GLY A 335 6.17 10.39 -18.77
N GLY A 336 6.65 9.58 -19.74
CA GLY A 336 7.86 9.89 -20.50
C GLY A 336 9.20 9.33 -19.96
N GLY A 337 9.18 8.17 -19.33
CA GLY A 337 10.37 7.37 -19.05
C GLY A 337 11.21 7.84 -17.85
N PHE A 338 12.41 7.29 -17.72
CA PHE A 338 13.28 7.43 -16.55
C PHE A 338 13.61 8.90 -16.20
N GLY A 339 13.93 9.74 -17.21
CA GLY A 339 14.30 11.14 -16.98
C GLY A 339 13.16 11.96 -16.38
N ASN A 340 11.94 11.81 -16.90
CA ASN A 340 10.76 12.48 -16.36
C ASN A 340 10.41 11.99 -14.96
N ASN A 341 10.63 10.72 -14.67
CA ASN A 341 10.45 10.19 -13.32
C ASN A 341 11.48 10.74 -12.32
N CYS A 342 12.74 10.96 -12.74
CA CYS A 342 13.71 11.68 -11.91
C CYS A 342 13.24 13.11 -11.60
N LEU A 343 12.69 13.80 -12.60
CA LEU A 343 12.14 15.14 -12.44
C LEU A 343 10.87 15.13 -11.57
N GLY A 344 10.04 14.09 -11.71
CA GLY A 344 8.92 13.81 -10.83
C GLY A 344 9.36 13.70 -9.37
N GLN A 345 10.39 12.90 -9.09
CA GLN A 345 10.94 12.78 -7.73
C GLN A 345 11.47 14.11 -7.17
N LEU A 346 12.05 14.97 -8.02
CA LEU A 346 12.46 16.32 -7.59
C LEU A 346 11.26 17.15 -7.13
N ARG A 347 10.12 17.03 -7.79
CA ARG A 347 8.90 17.73 -7.40
C ARG A 347 8.25 17.12 -6.16
N THR A 348 8.06 15.80 -6.16
CA THR A 348 7.43 15.05 -5.06
C THR A 348 8.19 15.24 -3.74
N GLN A 349 9.53 15.11 -3.76
CA GLN A 349 10.34 15.22 -2.54
C GLN A 349 10.72 16.67 -2.19
N GLY A 350 10.91 17.52 -3.18
CA GLY A 350 11.46 18.86 -3.06
C GLY A 350 13.00 18.89 -3.05
N LEU A 351 13.58 19.97 -3.58
CA LEU A 351 15.02 20.12 -3.74
C LEU A 351 15.77 20.06 -2.41
N ILE A 352 15.25 20.72 -1.35
CA ILE A 352 15.92 20.73 -0.03
C ILE A 352 16.00 19.31 0.52
N TRP A 353 14.93 18.52 0.43
CA TRP A 353 14.93 17.13 0.85
C TRP A 353 16.01 16.29 0.12
N LEU A 354 16.08 16.44 -1.20
CA LEU A 354 17.08 15.71 -2.01
C LEU A 354 18.51 16.17 -1.72
N VAL A 355 18.73 17.46 -1.44
CA VAL A 355 20.04 17.98 -1.01
C VAL A 355 20.44 17.40 0.35
N LEU A 356 19.50 17.28 1.30
CA LEU A 356 19.75 16.63 2.59
C LEU A 356 20.07 15.14 2.41
N CYS A 357 19.36 14.45 1.54
CA CYS A 357 19.67 13.07 1.15
C CYS A 357 21.08 12.96 0.54
N ALA A 358 21.42 13.83 -0.40
CA ALA A 358 22.76 13.85 -1.02
C ALA A 358 23.87 14.09 0.00
N ALA A 359 23.67 15.02 0.93
CA ALA A 359 24.62 15.26 2.03
C ALA A 359 24.81 14.02 2.91
N GLY A 360 23.72 13.32 3.23
CA GLY A 360 23.77 12.03 3.93
C GLY A 360 24.50 10.95 3.14
N LEU A 361 24.26 10.85 1.84
CA LEU A 361 24.95 9.90 0.96
C LEU A 361 26.46 10.15 0.92
N VAL A 362 26.86 11.41 0.73
CA VAL A 362 28.28 11.78 0.72
C VAL A 362 28.95 11.36 2.03
N TRP A 363 28.27 11.57 3.18
CA TRP A 363 28.79 11.14 4.47
C TRP A 363 28.91 9.62 4.58
N LEU A 364 27.91 8.87 4.13
CA LEU A 364 27.93 7.39 4.14
C LEU A 364 29.03 6.83 3.23
N LEU A 365 29.28 7.45 2.08
CA LEU A 365 30.35 7.05 1.14
C LEU A 365 31.73 7.41 1.68
N TYR A 366 31.84 8.51 2.44
CA TYR A 366 33.09 8.90 3.11
C TYR A 366 33.47 7.88 4.19
N CYS A 367 32.52 7.37 4.95
CA CYS A 367 32.75 6.38 6.00
C CYS A 367 32.99 4.98 5.39
N ARG A 368 34.18 4.41 5.61
CA ARG A 368 34.57 3.09 5.05
C ARG A 368 33.61 1.97 5.47
N SER A 369 33.10 2.03 6.71
CA SER A 369 32.20 1.02 7.28
C SER A 369 30.82 0.95 6.61
N THR A 370 30.31 2.07 6.08
CA THR A 370 28.97 2.16 5.47
C THR A 370 28.99 2.29 3.94
N ARG A 371 30.18 2.49 3.35
CA ARG A 371 30.33 2.73 1.91
C ARG A 371 29.70 1.65 1.05
N ALA A 372 29.98 0.37 1.36
CA ALA A 372 29.45 -0.75 0.57
C ALA A 372 27.92 -0.81 0.64
N GLN A 373 27.35 -0.58 1.83
CA GLN A 373 25.90 -0.57 2.04
C GLN A 373 25.25 0.59 1.30
N ALA A 374 25.85 1.79 1.31
CA ALA A 374 25.38 2.95 0.56
C ALA A 374 25.37 2.68 -0.97
N ILE A 375 26.43 2.04 -1.49
CA ILE A 375 26.53 1.68 -2.92
C ILE A 375 25.46 0.63 -3.27
N VAL A 376 25.29 -0.41 -2.46
CA VAL A 376 24.28 -1.46 -2.69
C VAL A 376 22.87 -0.84 -2.66
N ALA A 377 22.57 0.00 -1.68
CA ALA A 377 21.28 0.66 -1.58
C ALA A 377 21.01 1.60 -2.76
N ALA A 378 22.01 2.40 -3.17
CA ALA A 378 21.89 3.29 -4.32
C ALA A 378 21.65 2.50 -5.62
N ALA A 379 22.44 1.45 -5.87
CA ALA A 379 22.32 0.62 -7.06
C ALA A 379 20.99 -0.15 -7.09
N ALA A 380 20.53 -0.68 -5.95
CA ALA A 380 19.24 -1.35 -5.83
C ALA A 380 18.07 -0.40 -6.11
N SER A 381 18.11 0.82 -5.57
CA SER A 381 17.05 1.81 -5.78
C SER A 381 17.02 2.32 -7.22
N LEU A 382 18.20 2.57 -7.81
CA LEU A 382 18.31 2.91 -9.23
C LEU A 382 17.76 1.76 -10.11
N GLY A 383 18.13 0.53 -9.81
CA GLY A 383 17.61 -0.66 -10.50
C GLY A 383 16.11 -0.80 -10.37
N ALA A 384 15.57 -0.62 -9.17
CA ALA A 384 14.12 -0.65 -8.93
C ALA A 384 13.38 0.43 -9.72
N MET A 385 13.91 1.66 -9.72
CA MET A 385 13.36 2.76 -10.50
C MET A 385 13.38 2.48 -12.01
N VAL A 386 14.51 1.98 -12.53
CA VAL A 386 14.64 1.62 -13.95
C VAL A 386 13.64 0.53 -14.34
N LEU A 387 13.50 -0.52 -13.52
CA LEU A 387 12.55 -1.61 -13.78
C LEU A 387 11.11 -1.12 -13.77
N PHE A 388 10.72 -0.30 -12.77
CA PHE A 388 9.37 0.21 -12.62
C PHE A 388 8.98 1.16 -13.75
N THR A 389 9.86 2.10 -14.11
CA THR A 389 9.59 3.14 -15.10
C THR A 389 9.56 2.63 -16.56
N ARG A 390 9.78 1.33 -16.75
CA ARG A 390 9.54 0.68 -18.06
C ARG A 390 8.07 0.43 -18.35
N THR A 391 7.25 0.34 -17.31
CA THR A 391 5.82 0.03 -17.44
C THR A 391 4.94 1.25 -17.19
N GLN A 392 5.27 2.07 -16.20
CA GLN A 392 4.50 3.26 -15.83
C GLN A 392 5.37 4.28 -15.10
N SER A 393 4.86 5.50 -14.92
CA SER A 393 5.51 6.50 -14.08
C SER A 393 5.32 6.21 -12.59
N LEU A 394 6.28 6.64 -11.76
CA LEU A 394 6.17 6.60 -10.31
C LEU A 394 5.15 7.65 -9.85
N GLY A 395 4.00 7.20 -9.42
CA GLY A 395 3.05 8.03 -8.69
C GLY A 395 3.47 8.21 -7.21
N ASP A 396 2.61 8.90 -6.45
CA ASP A 396 2.91 9.31 -5.07
C ASP A 396 3.23 8.11 -4.18
N HIS A 397 2.36 7.11 -4.11
CA HIS A 397 2.57 5.92 -3.28
C HIS A 397 3.61 4.95 -3.85
N GLN A 398 3.76 4.83 -5.19
CA GLN A 398 4.79 3.98 -5.79
C GLN A 398 6.21 4.51 -5.54
N SER A 399 6.36 5.82 -5.31
CA SER A 399 7.64 6.43 -4.94
C SER A 399 8.24 5.85 -3.64
N LEU A 400 7.43 5.16 -2.80
CA LEU A 400 7.91 4.40 -1.63
C LEU A 400 8.88 3.27 -1.97
N ILE A 401 8.98 2.83 -3.22
CA ILE A 401 10.01 1.89 -3.65
C ILE A 401 11.43 2.44 -3.44
N LEU A 402 11.58 3.77 -3.42
CA LEU A 402 12.85 4.48 -3.19
C LEU A 402 13.07 4.83 -1.70
N ALA A 403 12.04 4.70 -0.87
CA ALA A 403 12.10 5.09 0.53
C ALA A 403 13.21 4.41 1.35
N PRO A 404 13.54 3.11 1.18
CA PRO A 404 14.64 2.49 1.89
C PRO A 404 15.99 3.21 1.66
N PHE A 405 16.21 3.74 0.45
CA PHE A 405 17.41 4.49 0.12
C PHE A 405 17.37 5.91 0.68
N TYR A 406 16.27 6.63 0.51
CA TYR A 406 16.10 7.97 1.09
C TYR A 406 16.29 7.96 2.62
N LEU A 407 15.71 6.98 3.31
CA LEU A 407 15.87 6.84 4.75
C LEU A 407 17.30 6.52 5.15
N LEU A 408 17.98 5.62 4.43
CA LEU A 408 19.38 5.34 4.69
C LEU A 408 20.23 6.60 4.62
N MET A 409 20.04 7.43 3.59
CA MET A 409 20.74 8.72 3.43
C MET A 409 20.43 9.69 4.57
N LEU A 410 19.17 9.86 4.91
CA LEU A 410 18.74 10.78 5.96
C LEU A 410 19.17 10.32 7.35
N PHE A 411 19.15 9.02 7.63
CA PHE A 411 19.70 8.49 8.88
C PHE A 411 21.22 8.71 8.96
N GLY A 412 21.92 8.59 7.82
CA GLY A 412 23.33 8.96 7.71
C GLY A 412 23.56 10.44 8.00
N LEU A 413 22.72 11.33 7.47
CA LEU A 413 22.76 12.75 7.78
C LEU A 413 22.48 13.02 9.27
N CYS A 414 21.43 12.43 9.83
CA CYS A 414 21.10 12.55 11.26
C CYS A 414 22.26 12.11 12.15
N ALA A 415 22.96 11.01 11.80
CA ALA A 415 24.14 10.56 12.51
C ALA A 415 25.29 11.57 12.41
N LYS A 416 25.49 12.20 11.24
CA LYS A 416 26.47 13.26 11.06
C LYS A 416 26.17 14.49 11.92
N LEU A 417 24.94 14.97 11.88
CA LEU A 417 24.50 16.16 12.62
C LEU A 417 24.56 15.95 14.15
N THR A 418 24.39 14.71 14.61
CA THR A 418 24.37 14.36 16.04
C THR A 418 25.69 13.80 16.56
N GLN A 419 26.81 13.94 15.82
CA GLN A 419 28.12 13.44 16.25
C GLN A 419 28.53 13.97 17.63
N GLN A 420 29.06 13.09 18.49
CA GLN A 420 29.49 13.47 19.86
C GLN A 420 30.68 14.44 19.87
N LYS A 421 31.56 14.37 18.85
CA LYS A 421 32.72 15.25 18.72
C LYS A 421 32.36 16.69 18.33
N ALA A 422 31.14 16.95 17.87
CA ALA A 422 30.70 18.30 17.52
C ALA A 422 30.44 19.14 18.80
N LYS A 423 30.70 20.45 18.73
CA LYS A 423 30.34 21.38 19.82
C LYS A 423 28.83 21.26 20.11
N PRO A 424 28.41 21.14 21.38
CA PRO A 424 26.98 20.90 21.71
C PRO A 424 26.03 21.91 21.11
N TRP A 425 26.36 23.19 21.10
CA TRP A 425 25.50 24.23 20.53
C TRP A 425 25.32 24.07 19.01
N LEU A 426 26.42 23.75 18.29
CA LEU A 426 26.38 23.57 16.84
C LEU A 426 25.54 22.32 16.45
N ARG A 427 25.71 21.23 17.19
CA ARG A 427 24.93 20.01 17.05
C ARG A 427 23.43 20.25 17.27
N ASN A 428 23.09 20.95 18.37
CA ASN A 428 21.71 21.25 18.71
C ASN A 428 21.09 22.23 17.69
N ALA A 429 21.86 23.24 17.24
CA ALA A 429 21.42 24.15 16.19
C ALA A 429 21.14 23.40 14.85
N ALA A 430 22.07 22.55 14.43
CA ALA A 430 21.88 21.76 13.18
C ALA A 430 20.69 20.81 13.26
N ALA A 431 20.49 20.12 14.38
CA ALA A 431 19.30 19.30 14.62
C ALA A 431 18.03 20.14 14.64
N GLY A 432 18.07 21.34 15.24
CA GLY A 432 16.96 22.30 15.26
C GLY A 432 16.59 22.79 13.85
N VAL A 433 17.57 23.13 13.02
CA VAL A 433 17.34 23.54 11.62
C VAL A 433 16.67 22.43 10.83
N LEU A 434 17.14 21.19 10.97
CA LEU A 434 16.48 20.04 10.32
C LEU A 434 15.05 19.86 10.83
N ALA A 435 14.83 19.94 12.13
CA ALA A 435 13.49 19.81 12.73
C ALA A 435 12.54 20.92 12.22
N VAL A 436 13.01 22.18 12.14
CA VAL A 436 12.24 23.29 11.57
C VAL A 436 11.90 23.03 10.11
N PHE A 437 12.87 22.56 9.30
CA PHE A 437 12.60 22.19 7.91
C PHE A 437 11.52 21.11 7.80
N LEU A 438 11.61 20.05 8.61
CA LEU A 438 10.61 18.97 8.60
C LEU A 438 9.21 19.48 8.92
N VAL A 439 9.08 20.36 9.94
CA VAL A 439 7.79 20.98 10.31
C VAL A 439 7.26 21.89 9.20
N VAL A 440 8.13 22.70 8.57
CA VAL A 440 7.73 23.58 7.47
C VAL A 440 7.29 22.77 6.24
N ASN A 441 8.06 21.73 5.89
CA ASN A 441 7.71 20.85 4.77
C ASN A 441 6.40 20.08 5.01
N PHE A 442 6.20 19.61 6.23
CA PHE A 442 4.94 18.99 6.66
C PHE A 442 3.78 19.98 6.65
N GLY A 443 3.96 21.20 7.17
CA GLY A 443 2.96 22.26 7.12
C GLY A 443 2.57 22.64 5.69
N ASN A 444 3.53 22.66 4.75
CA ASN A 444 3.24 22.86 3.34
C ASN A 444 2.39 21.71 2.77
N ALA A 445 2.67 20.46 3.10
CA ALA A 445 1.89 19.31 2.68
C ALA A 445 0.45 19.33 3.25
N LEU A 446 0.23 19.95 4.40
CA LEU A 446 -1.09 20.21 4.99
C LEU A 446 -1.82 21.38 4.33
N ARG A 447 -1.24 22.05 3.32
CA ARG A 447 -1.78 23.27 2.69
C ARG A 447 -2.09 24.39 3.70
N LEU A 448 -1.29 24.52 4.73
CA LEU A 448 -1.37 25.67 5.64
C LEU A 448 -0.55 26.83 5.04
N PRO A 449 -1.12 27.97 4.72
CA PRO A 449 -2.40 28.61 5.01
C PRO A 449 -3.37 28.64 3.81
N GLY A 450 -3.94 27.50 3.46
CA GLY A 450 -5.00 27.40 2.46
C GLY A 450 -4.58 26.90 1.08
N LYS A 451 -3.29 26.91 0.72
CA LYS A 451 -2.76 26.31 -0.53
C LYS A 451 -1.30 25.90 -0.36
N ASN A 452 -0.90 24.89 -1.11
CA ASN A 452 0.53 24.55 -1.19
C ASN A 452 1.29 25.71 -1.81
N VAL A 453 2.40 26.04 -1.17
CA VAL A 453 3.41 26.86 -1.84
C VAL A 453 4.13 25.93 -2.81
N GLN A 454 3.74 26.00 -4.07
CA GLN A 454 4.38 25.23 -5.14
C GLN A 454 5.75 25.85 -5.45
N THR A 455 6.75 25.40 -4.69
CA THR A 455 8.15 25.73 -4.97
C THR A 455 8.90 24.42 -5.21
N LEU A 456 9.94 24.48 -6.05
CA LEU A 456 10.87 23.35 -6.18
C LEU A 456 11.62 23.03 -4.85
N ALA A 457 11.57 23.92 -3.87
CA ALA A 457 12.28 23.75 -2.60
C ALA A 457 11.63 22.74 -1.66
N LEU A 458 10.29 22.74 -1.59
CA LEU A 458 9.50 21.91 -0.69
C LEU A 458 8.81 20.76 -1.48
N SER A 459 8.37 19.74 -0.77
CA SER A 459 7.59 18.65 -1.34
C SER A 459 6.28 19.17 -1.96
N SER A 460 5.94 18.67 -3.14
CA SER A 460 4.64 18.93 -3.77
C SER A 460 3.52 18.03 -3.24
N GLU A 461 3.87 17.00 -2.46
CA GLU A 461 2.88 16.12 -1.82
C GLU A 461 1.85 16.92 -1.03
N SER A 462 0.59 16.54 -1.20
CA SER A 462 -0.51 17.13 -0.46
C SER A 462 -1.19 16.10 0.42
N LEU A 463 -1.27 16.41 1.71
CA LEU A 463 -2.06 15.61 2.66
C LEU A 463 -3.51 16.10 2.75
N ASP A 464 -3.86 17.10 1.99
CA ASP A 464 -5.15 17.75 1.83
C ASP A 464 -6.00 17.81 3.12
N LEU A 465 -6.05 18.98 3.74
CA LEU A 465 -6.86 19.23 4.95
C LEU A 465 -8.30 19.65 4.66
N THR A 466 -8.74 19.58 3.41
CA THR A 466 -10.11 19.95 3.06
C THR A 466 -11.09 19.03 3.76
N ARG A 467 -11.90 19.60 4.65
CA ARG A 467 -12.94 18.85 5.34
C ARG A 467 -14.11 18.66 4.38
N ARG A 468 -14.60 17.43 4.26
CA ARG A 468 -15.85 17.17 3.54
C ARG A 468 -17.03 17.74 4.30
N THR A 469 -17.81 18.57 3.64
CA THR A 469 -18.96 19.27 4.22
C THR A 469 -20.30 18.78 3.69
N ASP A 470 -20.29 17.96 2.65
CA ASP A 470 -21.45 17.53 1.87
C ASP A 470 -21.90 16.07 2.15
N LEU A 471 -21.54 15.51 3.30
CA LEU A 471 -21.94 14.14 3.66
C LEU A 471 -23.47 13.95 3.70
N ALA A 472 -24.22 15.00 4.06
CA ALA A 472 -25.68 14.95 4.05
C ALA A 472 -26.22 14.86 2.62
N GLN A 473 -25.62 15.61 1.70
CA GLN A 473 -25.99 15.59 0.28
C GLN A 473 -25.61 14.25 -0.37
N MET A 474 -24.45 13.69 -0.01
CA MET A 474 -24.08 12.34 -0.47
C MET A 474 -25.07 11.28 0.02
N ARG A 475 -25.54 11.39 1.26
CA ARG A 475 -26.59 10.50 1.78
C ARG A 475 -27.88 10.64 1.00
N ALA A 476 -28.29 11.84 0.62
CA ALA A 476 -29.49 12.01 -0.21
C ALA A 476 -29.40 11.24 -1.54
N VAL A 477 -28.20 11.13 -2.14
CA VAL A 477 -27.99 10.28 -3.33
C VAL A 477 -28.13 8.80 -2.99
N THR A 478 -27.52 8.32 -1.90
CA THR A 478 -27.63 6.91 -1.51
C THR A 478 -29.02 6.53 -1.02
N ASP A 479 -29.71 7.42 -0.32
CA ASP A 479 -31.10 7.23 0.10
C ASP A 479 -32.02 7.12 -1.13
N PHE A 480 -31.83 7.96 -2.15
CA PHE A 480 -32.54 7.85 -3.41
C PHE A 480 -32.35 6.47 -4.08
N VAL A 481 -31.10 5.98 -4.11
CA VAL A 481 -30.81 4.64 -4.67
C VAL A 481 -31.55 3.56 -3.90
N LEU A 482 -31.53 3.61 -2.56
CA LEU A 482 -32.18 2.62 -1.70
C LEU A 482 -33.72 2.68 -1.75
N GLU A 483 -34.28 3.85 -2.02
CA GLU A 483 -35.73 4.05 -2.11
C GLU A 483 -36.32 3.69 -3.48
N HIS A 484 -35.54 3.87 -4.58
CA HIS A 484 -36.05 3.77 -5.94
C HIS A 484 -35.54 2.55 -6.70
N CYS A 485 -34.53 1.84 -6.19
CA CYS A 485 -33.98 0.64 -6.82
C CYS A 485 -34.15 -0.58 -5.93
N THR A 486 -34.44 -1.71 -6.53
CA THR A 486 -34.33 -3.03 -5.89
C THR A 486 -32.89 -3.53 -5.93
N GLU A 487 -32.53 -4.56 -5.15
CA GLU A 487 -31.14 -5.05 -5.05
C GLU A 487 -30.56 -5.59 -6.37
N ASP A 488 -31.43 -5.94 -7.33
CA ASP A 488 -31.10 -6.40 -8.68
C ASP A 488 -31.01 -5.25 -9.72
N GLN A 489 -31.44 -4.05 -9.35
CA GLN A 489 -31.32 -2.86 -10.18
C GLN A 489 -30.06 -2.07 -9.86
N THR A 490 -29.51 -1.42 -10.87
CA THR A 490 -28.28 -0.65 -10.72
C THR A 490 -28.48 0.82 -11.08
N VAL A 491 -27.61 1.66 -10.51
CA VAL A 491 -27.45 3.07 -10.83
C VAL A 491 -26.03 3.29 -11.31
N TYR A 492 -25.86 3.85 -12.49
CA TYR A 492 -24.53 4.23 -12.98
C TYR A 492 -24.24 5.69 -12.62
N ILE A 493 -23.16 5.93 -11.88
CA ILE A 493 -22.71 7.29 -11.52
C ILE A 493 -21.49 7.66 -12.36
N ASN A 494 -21.69 8.56 -13.33
CA ASN A 494 -20.67 9.05 -14.24
C ASN A 494 -19.94 10.24 -13.65
N MET A 495 -18.95 9.98 -12.79
CA MET A 495 -18.22 11.01 -12.06
C MET A 495 -16.86 10.48 -11.61
N ASP A 496 -15.80 11.25 -11.84
CA ASP A 496 -14.43 10.90 -11.42
C ASP A 496 -13.61 12.19 -11.17
N SER A 497 -14.03 13.01 -10.22
CA SER A 497 -13.36 14.27 -9.92
C SER A 497 -13.40 14.69 -8.47
N ASN A 498 -12.35 15.33 -8.00
CA ASN A 498 -12.28 16.04 -6.70
C ASN A 498 -12.75 15.22 -5.48
N GLY A 499 -12.50 13.93 -5.46
CA GLY A 499 -12.90 13.05 -4.37
C GLY A 499 -14.34 12.55 -4.46
N TYR A 500 -14.95 12.67 -5.64
CA TYR A 500 -16.19 12.00 -6.00
C TYR A 500 -15.96 10.98 -7.10
N SER A 501 -16.57 9.83 -6.93
CA SER A 501 -16.72 8.78 -7.95
C SER A 501 -17.91 7.91 -7.55
N GLY A 502 -18.35 7.01 -8.40
CA GLY A 502 -19.38 6.05 -8.02
C GLY A 502 -19.00 5.26 -6.76
N THR A 503 -17.72 4.89 -6.60
CA THR A 503 -17.23 4.22 -5.37
C THR A 503 -17.37 5.08 -4.13
N THR A 504 -17.22 6.39 -4.24
CA THR A 504 -17.41 7.30 -3.11
C THR A 504 -18.82 7.16 -2.52
N PHE A 505 -19.84 7.07 -3.37
CA PHE A 505 -21.23 6.84 -2.94
C PHE A 505 -21.48 5.41 -2.49
N ALA A 506 -21.00 4.42 -3.24
CA ALA A 506 -21.14 3.01 -2.93
C ALA A 506 -20.61 2.63 -1.54
N TYR A 507 -19.59 3.33 -1.06
CA TYR A 507 -18.95 3.08 0.24
C TYR A 507 -19.19 4.18 1.28
N SER A 508 -20.03 5.18 0.99
CA SER A 508 -20.31 6.27 1.93
C SER A 508 -21.15 5.84 3.13
N ASP A 509 -21.97 4.81 2.98
CA ASP A 509 -22.82 4.27 4.04
C ASP A 509 -22.49 2.81 4.38
N PRO A 510 -21.69 2.55 5.43
CA PRO A 510 -21.38 1.20 5.88
C PRO A 510 -22.57 0.39 6.40
N ALA A 511 -23.68 1.04 6.72
CA ALA A 511 -24.90 0.37 7.19
C ALA A 511 -25.64 -0.34 6.04
N HIS A 512 -25.43 0.11 4.79
CA HIS A 512 -26.07 -0.41 3.59
C HIS A 512 -25.04 -0.95 2.59
N PRO A 513 -24.42 -2.12 2.87
CA PRO A 513 -23.38 -2.69 2.00
C PRO A 513 -23.89 -3.08 0.59
N GLN A 514 -25.20 -3.24 0.40
CA GLN A 514 -25.81 -3.49 -0.91
C GLN A 514 -25.55 -2.34 -1.92
N LEU A 515 -25.32 -1.12 -1.47
CA LEU A 515 -24.93 0.00 -2.33
C LEU A 515 -23.69 -0.30 -3.18
N GLN A 516 -22.80 -1.18 -2.70
CA GLN A 516 -21.59 -1.57 -3.43
C GLN A 516 -21.87 -2.39 -4.70
N THR A 517 -23.03 -3.03 -4.77
CA THR A 517 -23.49 -3.78 -5.96
C THR A 517 -24.51 -3.00 -6.77
N MET A 518 -25.25 -2.11 -6.14
CA MET A 518 -26.27 -1.28 -6.78
C MET A 518 -25.67 -0.08 -7.51
N ILE A 519 -24.56 0.48 -7.03
CA ILE A 519 -23.90 1.64 -7.67
C ILE A 519 -22.76 1.16 -8.55
N LEU A 520 -22.94 1.33 -9.86
CA LEU A 520 -21.93 1.06 -10.87
C LEU A 520 -21.14 2.35 -11.18
N TRP A 521 -19.88 2.16 -11.52
CA TRP A 521 -19.00 3.22 -11.97
C TRP A 521 -17.88 2.61 -12.82
N GLU A 522 -17.24 3.42 -13.64
CA GLU A 522 -16.03 3.01 -14.33
C GLU A 522 -14.94 4.07 -14.18
N SER A 523 -13.69 3.64 -14.21
CA SER A 523 -12.54 4.54 -14.16
C SER A 523 -12.50 5.42 -15.40
N SER A 524 -12.07 6.65 -15.23
CA SER A 524 -11.80 7.59 -16.33
C SER A 524 -10.67 7.15 -17.26
N VAL A 525 -10.01 6.01 -17.00
CA VAL A 525 -8.91 5.48 -17.81
C VAL A 525 -9.44 4.61 -18.93
N PRO A 526 -9.51 5.13 -20.17
CA PRO A 526 -10.19 4.44 -21.28
C PRO A 526 -9.51 3.15 -21.70
N SER A 527 -8.20 3.03 -21.55
CA SER A 527 -7.41 1.90 -22.04
C SER A 527 -7.71 0.55 -21.37
N THR A 528 -8.36 0.56 -20.19
CA THR A 528 -8.65 -0.69 -19.45
C THR A 528 -10.11 -1.13 -19.53
N HIS A 529 -11.03 -0.18 -19.72
CA HIS A 529 -12.45 -0.45 -19.53
C HIS A 529 -13.28 -0.28 -20.81
N GLY A 530 -12.80 0.50 -21.79
CA GLY A 530 -13.54 0.81 -23.00
C GLY A 530 -14.83 1.59 -22.69
N PHE A 531 -15.85 1.40 -23.50
CA PHE A 531 -17.14 2.06 -23.31
C PHE A 531 -17.84 1.54 -22.04
N PRO A 532 -18.33 2.45 -21.16
CA PRO A 532 -18.97 2.05 -19.90
C PRO A 532 -20.42 1.59 -20.15
N THR A 533 -20.59 0.31 -20.43
CA THR A 533 -21.92 -0.27 -20.69
C THR A 533 -22.90 -0.11 -19.53
N GLY A 534 -22.42 0.24 -18.34
CA GLY A 534 -23.24 0.61 -17.17
C GLY A 534 -24.29 1.68 -17.46
N ILE A 535 -24.01 2.62 -18.36
CA ILE A 535 -24.99 3.63 -18.77
C ILE A 535 -26.21 3.01 -19.49
N TRP A 536 -26.05 1.84 -20.10
CA TRP A 536 -27.09 1.14 -20.84
C TRP A 536 -27.79 0.04 -20.06
N THR A 537 -27.12 -0.45 -19.00
CA THR A 537 -27.64 -1.55 -18.18
C THR A 537 -28.32 -1.08 -16.90
N SER A 538 -28.07 0.17 -16.47
CA SER A 538 -28.61 0.70 -15.24
C SER A 538 -30.00 1.30 -15.41
N GLU A 539 -30.85 1.18 -14.39
CA GLU A 539 -32.19 1.81 -14.34
C GLU A 539 -32.08 3.32 -14.29
N TYR A 540 -31.09 3.83 -13.53
CA TYR A 540 -30.80 5.26 -13.45
C TYR A 540 -29.35 5.53 -13.84
N VAL A 541 -29.15 6.68 -14.48
CA VAL A 541 -27.81 7.20 -14.81
C VAL A 541 -27.69 8.60 -14.22
N MET A 542 -26.63 8.80 -13.45
CA MET A 542 -26.35 10.09 -12.83
C MET A 542 -25.11 10.72 -13.48
N VAL A 543 -25.23 11.94 -13.97
CA VAL A 543 -24.18 12.69 -14.65
C VAL A 543 -24.01 14.07 -14.00
N THR A 544 -22.85 14.69 -14.19
CA THR A 544 -22.56 16.01 -13.58
C THR A 544 -22.75 17.17 -14.57
N ASP A 545 -22.71 18.40 -14.04
CA ASP A 545 -22.62 19.63 -14.84
C ASP A 545 -21.24 19.83 -15.49
N ARG A 546 -20.26 18.97 -15.15
CA ARG A 546 -18.88 19.08 -15.67
C ARG A 546 -18.73 18.34 -16.99
N VAL A 547 -19.05 19.04 -18.07
CA VAL A 547 -18.93 18.52 -19.44
C VAL A 547 -17.51 18.58 -20.00
N ASP A 548 -16.63 19.36 -19.37
CA ASP A 548 -15.21 19.51 -19.70
C ASP A 548 -14.29 18.58 -18.88
N GLU A 549 -14.88 17.68 -18.11
CA GLU A 549 -14.15 16.70 -17.32
C GLU A 549 -13.39 15.73 -18.23
N GLY A 550 -12.19 15.32 -17.81
CA GLY A 550 -11.35 14.43 -18.59
C GLY A 550 -11.88 12.99 -18.66
N GLY A 551 -11.23 12.19 -19.48
CA GLY A 551 -11.56 10.77 -19.65
C GLY A 551 -12.90 10.52 -20.32
N ILE A 552 -13.58 9.46 -19.94
CA ILE A 552 -14.91 9.10 -20.47
C ILE A 552 -16.03 9.94 -19.85
N VAL A 553 -15.76 10.65 -18.76
CA VAL A 553 -16.76 11.31 -17.92
C VAL A 553 -17.38 12.51 -18.64
N GLY A 554 -16.54 13.43 -19.13
CA GLY A 554 -17.03 14.63 -19.82
C GLY A 554 -17.89 14.36 -21.05
N PRO A 555 -17.46 13.48 -21.98
CA PRO A 555 -18.27 13.10 -23.14
C PRO A 555 -19.65 12.54 -22.80
N ILE A 556 -19.75 11.69 -21.77
CA ILE A 556 -21.03 11.14 -21.30
C ILE A 556 -21.88 12.21 -20.63
N ASN A 557 -21.29 13.05 -19.77
CA ASN A 557 -21.98 14.19 -19.16
C ASN A 557 -22.58 15.10 -20.25
N ALA A 558 -21.79 15.43 -21.27
CA ALA A 558 -22.23 16.25 -22.40
C ALA A 558 -23.38 15.58 -23.16
N ALA A 559 -23.24 14.29 -23.46
CA ALA A 559 -24.25 13.53 -24.21
C ALA A 559 -25.63 13.56 -23.55
N LEU A 560 -25.73 13.31 -22.26
CA LEU A 560 -27.01 13.25 -21.55
C LEU A 560 -27.59 14.62 -21.19
N ARG A 561 -26.74 15.66 -21.16
CA ARG A 561 -27.17 17.02 -20.80
C ARG A 561 -27.49 17.92 -21.99
N THR A 562 -27.21 17.46 -23.20
CA THR A 562 -27.52 18.17 -24.44
C THR A 562 -28.62 17.45 -25.22
N GLN A 563 -29.13 18.09 -26.26
CA GLN A 563 -30.05 17.43 -27.21
C GLN A 563 -29.26 16.52 -28.17
N SER A 564 -28.73 15.43 -27.63
CA SER A 564 -28.00 14.43 -28.40
C SER A 564 -28.90 13.22 -28.71
N PRO A 565 -28.56 12.38 -29.69
CA PRO A 565 -29.22 11.10 -29.89
C PRO A 565 -29.25 10.22 -28.65
N ALA A 566 -28.21 10.25 -27.83
CA ALA A 566 -28.17 9.50 -26.57
C ALA A 566 -29.20 9.99 -25.55
N ALA A 567 -29.48 11.30 -25.49
CA ALA A 567 -30.40 11.87 -24.50
C ALA A 567 -31.87 11.43 -24.70
N VAL A 568 -32.26 11.00 -25.90
CA VAL A 568 -33.64 10.63 -26.23
C VAL A 568 -34.18 9.45 -25.39
N HIS A 569 -33.29 8.57 -24.97
CA HIS A 569 -33.64 7.39 -24.18
C HIS A 569 -33.58 7.62 -22.67
N TYR A 570 -33.46 8.89 -22.20
CA TYR A 570 -33.34 9.23 -20.80
C TYR A 570 -34.32 10.32 -20.42
N GLU A 571 -35.03 10.12 -19.31
CA GLU A 571 -35.94 11.08 -18.72
C GLU A 571 -35.30 11.69 -17.45
N TYR A 572 -35.27 13.01 -17.35
CA TYR A 572 -34.80 13.70 -16.16
C TYR A 572 -35.73 13.40 -14.97
N VAL A 573 -35.15 13.03 -13.84
CA VAL A 573 -35.89 12.68 -12.62
C VAL A 573 -35.68 13.72 -11.53
N THR A 574 -34.42 13.97 -11.14
CA THR A 574 -34.07 14.89 -10.06
C THR A 574 -32.60 15.30 -10.14
N GLU A 575 -32.19 16.20 -9.24
CA GLU A 575 -30.80 16.62 -9.10
C GLU A 575 -30.36 16.67 -7.63
N PHE A 576 -29.07 16.46 -7.42
CA PHE A 576 -28.42 16.50 -6.11
C PHE A 576 -27.29 17.52 -6.12
N PRO A 577 -27.45 18.65 -5.40
CA PRO A 577 -26.36 19.61 -5.25
C PRO A 577 -25.31 19.05 -4.27
N LEU A 578 -24.07 18.91 -4.77
CA LEU A 578 -22.89 18.53 -3.99
C LEU A 578 -21.98 19.76 -3.83
N ASP A 579 -20.82 19.60 -3.19
CA ASP A 579 -19.88 20.71 -3.01
C ASP A 579 -19.23 21.12 -4.35
N GLY A 580 -19.77 22.21 -4.94
CA GLY A 580 -19.31 22.77 -6.20
C GLY A 580 -19.62 21.96 -7.46
N ILE A 581 -20.49 20.97 -7.38
CA ILE A 581 -20.93 20.10 -8.50
C ILE A 581 -22.43 19.78 -8.30
N THR A 582 -23.16 19.70 -9.40
CA THR A 582 -24.55 19.18 -9.38
C THR A 582 -24.60 17.84 -10.09
N LEU A 583 -25.17 16.84 -9.42
CA LEU A 583 -25.39 15.50 -9.96
C LEU A 583 -26.83 15.40 -10.45
N TYR A 584 -27.02 15.20 -11.74
CA TYR A 584 -28.33 15.08 -12.40
C TYR A 584 -28.68 13.62 -12.60
N CYS A 585 -29.85 13.21 -12.13
CA CYS A 585 -30.35 11.85 -12.23
C CYS A 585 -31.32 11.72 -13.38
N TYR A 586 -31.04 10.77 -14.25
CA TYR A 586 -31.89 10.39 -15.37
C TYR A 586 -32.33 8.95 -15.23
N ARG A 587 -33.58 8.67 -15.58
CA ARG A 587 -34.10 7.31 -15.71
C ARG A 587 -33.99 6.86 -17.16
N ARG A 588 -33.52 5.65 -17.39
CA ARG A 588 -33.51 5.07 -18.71
C ARG A 588 -34.92 4.62 -19.11
N THR A 589 -35.40 5.00 -20.30
CA THR A 589 -36.76 4.74 -20.79
C THR A 589 -36.82 3.68 -21.89
N ALA A 590 -35.69 3.44 -22.58
CA ALA A 590 -35.60 2.48 -23.67
C ALA A 590 -34.22 1.82 -23.74
N ARG A 591 -34.11 0.68 -24.48
CA ARG A 591 -32.82 0.08 -24.83
C ARG A 591 -32.04 0.99 -25.81
N PRO A 592 -30.70 0.90 -25.85
CA PRO A 592 -29.95 1.63 -26.84
C PRO A 592 -30.30 1.17 -28.25
N ASP A 593 -30.40 2.11 -29.16
CA ASP A 593 -30.57 1.85 -30.58
C ASP A 593 -29.26 2.10 -31.37
N ALA A 594 -29.31 1.88 -32.68
CA ALA A 594 -28.15 2.07 -33.53
C ALA A 594 -27.69 3.55 -33.58
N GLU A 595 -28.62 4.50 -33.45
CA GLU A 595 -28.31 5.94 -33.52
C GLU A 595 -27.55 6.39 -32.26
N GLU A 596 -27.98 5.94 -31.06
CA GLU A 596 -27.26 6.15 -29.81
C GLU A 596 -25.88 5.48 -29.84
N ALA A 597 -25.77 4.24 -30.31
CA ALA A 597 -24.50 3.51 -30.42
C ALA A 597 -23.51 4.21 -31.37
N ASP A 598 -23.96 4.62 -32.55
CA ASP A 598 -23.10 5.33 -33.52
C ASP A 598 -22.69 6.71 -33.02
N TYR A 599 -23.55 7.41 -32.31
CA TYR A 599 -23.22 8.66 -31.64
C TYR A 599 -22.06 8.49 -30.66
N PHE A 600 -22.12 7.52 -29.76
CA PHE A 600 -21.04 7.28 -28.81
C PHE A 600 -19.74 6.83 -29.49
N LYS A 601 -19.81 6.00 -30.54
CA LYS A 601 -18.63 5.64 -31.33
C LYS A 601 -17.94 6.87 -31.92
N GLN A 602 -18.71 7.79 -32.47
CA GLN A 602 -18.18 9.04 -33.01
C GLN A 602 -17.55 9.92 -31.93
N VAL A 603 -18.27 10.15 -30.83
CA VAL A 603 -17.79 10.98 -29.71
C VAL A 603 -16.47 10.45 -29.15
N PHE A 604 -16.35 9.13 -28.93
CA PHE A 604 -15.12 8.56 -28.39
C PHE A 604 -13.99 8.44 -29.42
N ALA A 605 -14.29 8.32 -30.71
CA ALA A 605 -13.28 8.41 -31.77
C ALA A 605 -12.63 9.81 -31.84
N GLU A 606 -13.42 10.86 -31.62
CA GLU A 606 -12.92 12.25 -31.55
C GLU A 606 -12.15 12.54 -30.26
N TYR A 607 -12.57 11.91 -29.14
CA TYR A 607 -12.03 12.17 -27.82
C TYR A 607 -10.61 11.60 -27.64
N ASP A 608 -10.34 10.34 -28.02
CA ASP A 608 -9.00 9.74 -27.89
C ASP A 608 -8.63 8.90 -29.11
N ALA A 609 -7.84 9.49 -30.00
CA ALA A 609 -7.37 8.84 -31.22
C ALA A 609 -6.46 7.62 -30.97
N ARG A 610 -6.06 7.35 -29.72
CA ARG A 610 -5.19 6.21 -29.38
C ARG A 610 -5.98 4.92 -29.18
N TRP A 611 -7.26 4.99 -28.73
CA TRP A 611 -8.05 3.80 -28.37
C TRP A 611 -9.51 3.82 -28.90
N PRO A 612 -9.80 4.36 -30.10
CA PRO A 612 -11.18 4.38 -30.62
C PRO A 612 -11.74 2.96 -30.80
N GLU A 613 -10.87 2.01 -31.12
CA GLU A 613 -11.25 0.60 -31.36
C GLU A 613 -11.80 -0.10 -30.11
N ILE A 614 -11.22 0.17 -28.92
CA ILE A 614 -11.68 -0.44 -27.66
C ILE A 614 -13.11 -0.01 -27.32
N PHE A 615 -13.45 1.26 -27.53
CA PHE A 615 -14.80 1.76 -27.29
C PHE A 615 -15.80 1.18 -28.30
N SER A 616 -15.45 1.22 -29.59
CA SER A 616 -16.30 0.70 -30.65
C SER A 616 -16.54 -0.80 -30.52
N GLN A 617 -15.51 -1.57 -30.20
CA GLN A 617 -15.63 -3.00 -29.97
C GLN A 617 -16.61 -3.31 -28.84
N ARG A 618 -16.49 -2.62 -27.71
CA ARG A 618 -17.35 -2.86 -26.55
C ARG A 618 -18.80 -2.43 -26.79
N ILE A 619 -19.01 -1.36 -27.56
CA ILE A 619 -20.32 -0.95 -28.03
C ILE A 619 -20.92 -2.03 -28.91
N ASP A 620 -20.17 -2.56 -29.90
CA ASP A 620 -20.62 -3.58 -30.81
C ASP A 620 -20.95 -4.91 -30.11
N GLU A 621 -20.09 -5.33 -29.18
CA GLU A 621 -20.32 -6.54 -28.36
C GLU A 621 -21.60 -6.41 -27.55
N TYR A 622 -21.85 -5.24 -26.93
CA TYR A 622 -23.11 -5.02 -26.22
C TYR A 622 -24.32 -5.04 -27.16
N MET A 623 -24.27 -4.31 -28.27
CA MET A 623 -25.37 -4.23 -29.23
C MET A 623 -25.72 -5.61 -29.89
N GLN A 624 -24.75 -6.51 -30.00
CA GLN A 624 -24.95 -7.88 -30.45
C GLN A 624 -25.58 -8.78 -29.38
N SER A 625 -25.44 -8.44 -28.11
CA SER A 625 -25.93 -9.23 -26.96
C SER A 625 -27.36 -8.89 -26.56
N VAL A 626 -27.93 -7.80 -27.04
CA VAL A 626 -29.25 -7.24 -26.67
C VAL A 626 -30.23 -7.35 -27.82
#